data_88f8905d81765c13d7bfc386b1d072c1
#
_entry.id   88f8905d81765c13d7bfc386b1d072c1
#
_cell.length_a   1.000
_cell.length_b   1.000
_cell.length_c   1.000
_cell.angle_alpha   90.00
_cell.angle_beta   90.00
_cell.angle_gamma   90.00
#
_symmetry.space_group_name_H-M   'P 1'
#
loop_
_entity.id
_entity.type
_entity.pdbx_description
1 polymer ?
#
loop_
_entity_poly.entity_id
_entity_poly.type
_entity_poly.pdbx_seq_one_letter_code
_entity_poly.pdbx_strand_id
1 'polypeptide(L)'
;MKFTKSESNQMINLEQNSEAWHKHRNNYINASEVAAIMGLNPFETKQALFKRKLFKEKIEDNNAMRHGRRLEPEARIFFNEVNNMEFVPAVFTKDFMSASLDGWHQESNSILEIKCPISYNSPSWSNFVLNNEIPMYYYAQVQAQLFCSDTEKAFFLVYQTFQSSKG
;
A
#
# COMPACT_ATOMS: atom_id res chain seq x y z
N MET A 1 -26.30 -15.72 18.90
CA MET A 1 -25.09 -14.94 18.58
C MET A 1 -25.50 -13.77 17.69
N LYS A 2 -25.56 -12.55 18.23
CA LYS A 2 -25.88 -11.38 17.41
C LYS A 2 -24.60 -10.98 16.68
N PHE A 3 -24.54 -11.19 15.38
CA PHE A 3 -23.54 -10.54 14.55
C PHE A 3 -23.82 -9.05 14.58
N THR A 4 -22.96 -8.30 15.25
CA THR A 4 -22.96 -6.84 15.13
C THR A 4 -22.67 -6.51 13.67
N LYS A 5 -23.51 -5.66 13.11
CA LYS A 5 -23.33 -5.11 11.77
C LYS A 5 -21.90 -4.57 11.68
N SER A 6 -21.11 -5.01 10.67
CA SER A 6 -19.80 -4.45 10.39
C SER A 6 -19.90 -2.93 10.41
N GLU A 7 -19.03 -2.29 11.17
CA GLU A 7 -18.99 -0.82 11.17
C GLU A 7 -18.74 -0.35 9.74
N SER A 8 -19.39 0.74 9.33
CA SER A 8 -19.13 1.37 8.04
C SER A 8 -17.70 1.90 8.04
N ASN A 9 -17.04 1.86 6.87
CA ASN A 9 -15.72 2.46 6.71
C ASN A 9 -15.76 3.97 6.93
N GLN A 10 -14.63 4.54 7.35
CA GLN A 10 -14.43 5.98 7.51
C GLN A 10 -13.19 6.44 6.76
N MET A 11 -13.35 7.52 6.00
CA MET A 11 -12.22 8.24 5.43
C MET A 11 -11.65 9.19 6.49
N ILE A 12 -10.34 9.11 6.69
CA ILE A 12 -9.61 9.88 7.69
C ILE A 12 -8.74 10.92 6.97
N ASN A 13 -8.87 12.18 7.38
CA ASN A 13 -8.04 13.25 6.83
C ASN A 13 -6.66 13.25 7.49
N LEU A 14 -5.74 12.48 6.94
CA LEU A 14 -4.34 12.37 7.37
C LEU A 14 -3.41 12.49 6.17
N GLU A 15 -2.41 13.34 6.30
CA GLU A 15 -1.31 13.37 5.35
C GLU A 15 -0.39 12.18 5.58
N GLN A 16 -0.22 11.33 4.57
CA GLN A 16 0.64 10.15 4.63
C GLN A 16 2.10 10.58 4.87
N ASN A 17 2.82 9.79 5.64
CA ASN A 17 4.18 10.03 6.13
C ASN A 17 4.32 11.18 7.15
N SER A 18 3.25 11.83 7.58
CA SER A 18 3.26 12.78 8.69
C SER A 18 3.41 12.08 10.05
N GLU A 19 3.76 12.83 11.08
CA GLU A 19 3.82 12.29 12.45
C GLU A 19 2.45 11.78 12.92
N ALA A 20 1.38 12.51 12.61
CA ALA A 20 0.01 12.10 12.92
C ALA A 20 -0.37 10.78 12.23
N TRP A 21 0.05 10.58 10.99
CA TRP A 21 -0.16 9.34 10.26
C TRP A 21 0.60 8.16 10.89
N HIS A 22 1.85 8.35 11.31
CA HIS A 22 2.61 7.32 12.02
C HIS A 22 1.98 6.94 13.35
N LYS A 23 1.51 7.92 14.11
CA LYS A 23 0.79 7.70 15.37
C LYS A 23 -0.53 6.94 15.15
N HIS A 24 -1.30 7.32 14.13
CA HIS A 24 -2.52 6.63 13.73
C HIS A 24 -2.24 5.16 13.40
N ARG A 25 -1.23 4.87 12.60
CA ARG A 25 -0.86 3.51 12.19
C ARG A 25 -0.54 2.57 13.36
N ASN A 26 -0.01 3.11 14.46
CA ASN A 26 0.31 2.30 15.64
C ASN A 26 -0.96 1.78 16.38
N ASN A 27 -2.10 2.39 16.16
CA ASN A 27 -3.37 2.02 16.79
C ASN A 27 -4.21 1.06 15.97
N TYR A 28 -3.80 0.75 14.75
CA TYR A 28 -4.55 -0.11 13.81
C TYR A 28 -3.68 -1.22 13.26
N ILE A 29 -4.32 -2.26 12.76
CA ILE A 29 -3.68 -3.18 11.82
C ILE A 29 -3.75 -2.53 10.44
N ASN A 30 -2.60 -2.23 9.86
CA ASN A 30 -2.53 -1.57 8.57
C ASN A 30 -2.54 -2.58 7.42
N ALA A 31 -3.11 -2.21 6.28
CA ALA A 31 -3.18 -3.08 5.11
C ALA A 31 -1.80 -3.62 4.70
N SER A 32 -0.74 -2.79 4.80
CA SER A 32 0.64 -3.19 4.53
C SER A 32 1.22 -4.23 5.50
N GLU A 33 0.58 -4.46 6.64
CA GLU A 33 1.02 -5.38 7.70
C GLU A 33 0.34 -6.76 7.62
N VAL A 34 -0.75 -6.86 6.86
CA VAL A 34 -1.56 -8.08 6.77
C VAL A 34 -0.75 -9.28 6.28
N ALA A 35 0.13 -9.07 5.30
CA ALA A 35 0.99 -10.13 4.79
C ALA A 35 1.92 -10.73 5.87
N ALA A 36 2.46 -9.91 6.78
CA ALA A 36 3.27 -10.38 7.91
C ALA A 36 2.42 -11.21 8.88
N ILE A 37 1.20 -10.77 9.18
CA ILE A 37 0.27 -11.50 10.05
C ILE A 37 -0.10 -12.86 9.47
N MET A 38 -0.27 -12.94 8.16
CA MET A 38 -0.61 -14.18 7.43
C MET A 38 0.62 -15.08 7.15
N GLY A 39 1.83 -14.67 7.52
CA GLY A 39 3.05 -15.43 7.24
C GLY A 39 3.49 -15.38 5.76
N LEU A 40 3.01 -14.42 4.99
CA LEU A 40 3.31 -14.26 3.56
C LEU A 40 4.44 -13.26 3.28
N ASN A 41 4.80 -12.42 4.26
CA ASN A 41 5.82 -11.40 4.08
C ASN A 41 7.24 -12.01 4.23
N PRO A 42 8.07 -11.98 3.17
CA PRO A 42 9.42 -12.53 3.25
C PRO A 42 10.40 -11.65 4.06
N PHE A 43 10.03 -10.41 4.37
CA PHE A 43 10.90 -9.42 5.02
C PHE A 43 10.59 -9.21 6.51
N GLU A 44 9.37 -9.51 6.95
CA GLU A 44 8.95 -9.33 8.34
C GLU A 44 8.04 -10.47 8.79
N THR A 45 8.39 -11.10 9.91
CA THR A 45 7.54 -12.13 10.53
C THR A 45 6.41 -11.49 11.36
N LYS A 46 5.37 -12.26 11.66
CA LYS A 46 4.30 -11.82 12.55
C LYS A 46 4.83 -11.40 13.93
N GLN A 47 5.78 -12.16 14.48
CA GLN A 47 6.38 -11.86 15.77
C GLN A 47 7.17 -10.55 15.75
N ALA A 48 7.96 -10.31 14.69
CA ALA A 48 8.70 -9.07 14.52
C ALA A 48 7.75 -7.87 14.39
N LEU A 49 6.67 -8.00 13.63
CA LEU A 49 5.64 -6.97 13.52
C LEU A 49 5.02 -6.62 14.88
N PHE A 50 4.58 -7.62 15.64
CA PHE A 50 3.97 -7.36 16.94
C PHE A 50 4.94 -6.73 17.93
N LYS A 51 6.19 -7.17 17.97
CA LYS A 51 7.24 -6.55 18.78
C LYS A 51 7.41 -5.07 18.42
N ARG A 52 7.55 -4.78 17.14
CA ARG A 52 7.71 -3.41 16.63
C ARG A 52 6.53 -2.51 17.03
N LYS A 53 5.31 -3.00 16.88
CA LYS A 53 4.10 -2.23 17.26
C LYS A 53 3.98 -2.06 18.77
N LEU A 54 4.25 -3.09 19.55
CA LEU A 54 4.17 -3.04 21.01
C LEU A 54 5.14 -2.03 21.61
N PHE A 55 6.38 -2.00 21.12
CA PHE A 55 7.41 -1.09 21.58
C PHE A 55 7.43 0.24 20.81
N LYS A 56 6.52 0.45 19.86
CA LYS A 56 6.45 1.63 18.98
C LYS A 56 7.78 1.93 18.29
N GLU A 57 8.48 0.87 17.89
CA GLU A 57 9.74 0.99 17.17
C GLU A 57 9.53 1.64 15.81
N LYS A 58 10.40 2.57 15.46
CA LYS A 58 10.38 3.18 14.13
C LYS A 58 10.98 2.21 13.11
N ILE A 59 10.36 2.16 11.92
CA ILE A 59 10.96 1.45 10.79
C ILE A 59 12.15 2.28 10.31
N GLU A 60 13.32 1.64 10.22
CA GLU A 60 14.49 2.27 9.63
C GLU A 60 14.26 2.51 8.14
N ASP A 61 14.51 3.73 7.72
CA ASP A 61 14.36 4.14 6.33
C ASP A 61 15.54 3.62 5.50
N ASN A 62 15.23 3.07 4.32
CA ASN A 62 16.23 2.54 3.40
C ASN A 62 16.11 3.15 1.99
N ASN A 63 17.07 2.83 1.13
CA ASN A 63 17.12 3.36 -0.24
C ASN A 63 15.86 3.02 -1.04
N ALA A 64 15.34 1.81 -0.92
CA ALA A 64 14.15 1.38 -1.64
C ALA A 64 12.90 2.17 -1.19
N MET A 65 12.74 2.41 0.11
CA MET A 65 11.64 3.20 0.66
C MET A 65 11.71 4.66 0.22
N ARG A 66 12.91 5.27 0.26
CA ARG A 66 13.11 6.65 -0.22
C ARG A 66 12.85 6.78 -1.71
N HIS A 67 13.32 5.82 -2.50
CA HIS A 67 13.06 5.75 -3.94
C HIS A 67 11.56 5.67 -4.24
N GLY A 68 10.83 4.80 -3.54
CA GLY A 68 9.40 4.65 -3.69
C GLY A 68 8.64 5.94 -3.38
N ARG A 69 8.90 6.56 -2.22
CA ARG A 69 8.24 7.83 -1.84
C ARG A 69 8.52 8.96 -2.82
N ARG A 70 9.71 9.01 -3.40
CA ARG A 70 10.07 10.04 -4.38
C ARG A 70 9.32 9.87 -5.70
N LEU A 71 9.14 8.64 -6.18
CA LEU A 71 8.52 8.36 -7.48
C LEU A 71 7.01 8.20 -7.43
N GLU A 72 6.42 7.86 -6.30
CA GLU A 72 4.99 7.61 -6.18
C GLU A 72 4.11 8.75 -6.72
N PRO A 73 4.36 10.04 -6.40
CA PRO A 73 3.55 11.13 -6.95
C PRO A 73 3.62 11.23 -8.47
N GLU A 74 4.80 11.03 -9.05
CA GLU A 74 5.01 11.01 -10.50
C GLU A 74 4.27 9.84 -11.16
N ALA A 75 4.38 8.65 -10.57
CA ALA A 75 3.70 7.46 -11.05
C ALA A 75 2.17 7.62 -11.02
N ARG A 76 1.62 8.24 -9.97
CA ARG A 76 0.19 8.54 -9.87
C ARG A 76 -0.27 9.54 -10.94
N ILE A 77 0.46 10.61 -11.16
CA ILE A 77 0.18 11.58 -12.21
C ILE A 77 0.18 10.89 -13.56
N PHE A 78 1.21 10.12 -13.87
CA PHE A 78 1.31 9.36 -15.11
C PHE A 78 0.10 8.42 -15.31
N PHE A 79 -0.28 7.65 -14.30
CA PHE A 79 -1.42 6.75 -14.36
C PHE A 79 -2.73 7.50 -14.61
N ASN A 80 -2.92 8.64 -13.93
CA ASN A 80 -4.10 9.49 -14.09
C ASN A 80 -4.21 10.05 -15.51
N GLU A 81 -3.12 10.55 -16.06
CA GLU A 81 -3.09 11.09 -17.42
C GLU A 81 -3.40 10.03 -18.48
N VAL A 82 -2.74 8.87 -18.39
CA VAL A 82 -2.92 7.77 -19.36
C VAL A 82 -4.35 7.23 -19.35
N ASN A 83 -4.98 7.18 -18.18
CA ASN A 83 -6.33 6.61 -18.03
C ASN A 83 -7.44 7.66 -18.03
N ASN A 84 -7.11 8.95 -18.12
CA ASN A 84 -8.06 10.06 -17.98
C ASN A 84 -8.90 9.92 -16.70
N MET A 85 -8.24 9.67 -15.58
CA MET A 85 -8.82 9.49 -14.24
C MET A 85 -8.10 10.37 -13.24
N GLU A 86 -8.70 10.60 -12.08
CA GLU A 86 -8.11 11.39 -11.00
C GLU A 86 -8.11 10.59 -9.69
N PHE A 87 -7.15 9.69 -9.56
CA PHE A 87 -6.86 9.02 -8.30
C PHE A 87 -6.14 9.98 -7.35
N VAL A 88 -6.60 10.04 -6.11
CA VAL A 88 -6.01 10.86 -5.04
C VAL A 88 -5.62 10.00 -3.85
N PRO A 89 -4.55 10.33 -3.10
CA PRO A 89 -4.23 9.64 -1.86
C PRO A 89 -5.38 9.71 -0.87
N ALA A 90 -5.61 8.62 -0.15
CA ALA A 90 -6.65 8.55 0.88
C ALA A 90 -6.27 7.59 2.00
N VAL A 91 -6.84 7.80 3.18
CA VAL A 91 -6.71 6.89 4.32
C VAL A 91 -8.11 6.48 4.76
N PHE A 92 -8.34 5.17 4.89
CA PHE A 92 -9.59 4.61 5.37
C PHE A 92 -9.37 3.75 6.61
N THR A 93 -10.35 3.75 7.50
CA THR A 93 -10.44 2.80 8.60
C THR A 93 -11.74 2.01 8.49
N LYS A 94 -11.68 0.75 8.89
CA LYS A 94 -12.85 -0.12 9.04
C LYS A 94 -12.56 -1.13 10.14
N ASP A 95 -13.43 -1.17 11.15
CA ASP A 95 -13.23 -1.97 12.35
C ASP A 95 -11.86 -1.65 13.01
N PHE A 96 -10.99 -2.63 13.17
CA PHE A 96 -9.63 -2.48 13.73
C PHE A 96 -8.54 -2.27 12.66
N MET A 97 -8.94 -2.15 11.39
CA MET A 97 -8.02 -2.04 10.27
C MET A 97 -7.93 -0.62 9.72
N SER A 98 -6.77 -0.27 9.19
CA SER A 98 -6.52 0.96 8.46
C SER A 98 -5.80 0.69 7.15
N ALA A 99 -6.14 1.43 6.12
CA ALA A 99 -5.48 1.39 4.83
C ALA A 99 -5.10 2.79 4.36
N SER A 100 -3.85 2.97 4.00
CA SER A 100 -3.38 4.13 3.26
C SER A 100 -3.31 3.74 1.79
N LEU A 101 -4.04 4.47 0.96
CA LEU A 101 -4.14 4.23 -0.47
C LEU A 101 -3.26 5.21 -1.24
N ASP A 102 -2.50 4.73 -2.20
CA ASP A 102 -1.74 5.60 -3.11
C ASP A 102 -2.68 6.35 -4.05
N GLY A 103 -3.82 5.76 -4.36
CA GLY A 103 -4.88 6.43 -5.07
C GLY A 103 -6.26 5.85 -4.76
N TRP A 104 -7.26 6.73 -4.69
CA TRP A 104 -8.66 6.41 -4.58
C TRP A 104 -9.46 7.23 -5.60
N HIS A 105 -10.37 6.57 -6.31
CA HIS A 105 -11.26 7.20 -7.27
C HIS A 105 -12.70 6.78 -6.97
N GLN A 106 -13.45 7.72 -6.42
CA GLN A 106 -14.80 7.46 -5.92
C GLN A 106 -15.76 7.05 -7.03
N GLU A 107 -15.75 7.78 -8.15
CA GLU A 107 -16.70 7.56 -9.25
C GLU A 107 -16.61 6.17 -9.86
N SER A 108 -15.39 5.62 -9.99
CA SER A 108 -15.18 4.28 -10.53
C SER A 108 -15.15 3.17 -9.46
N ASN A 109 -15.36 3.54 -8.20
CA ASN A 109 -15.27 2.63 -7.04
C ASN A 109 -14.00 1.78 -7.05
N SER A 110 -12.85 2.45 -7.23
CA SER A 110 -11.57 1.77 -7.40
C SER A 110 -10.43 2.43 -6.62
N ILE A 111 -9.41 1.64 -6.38
CA ILE A 111 -8.16 2.05 -5.75
C ILE A 111 -6.97 1.83 -6.67
N LEU A 112 -5.88 2.54 -6.40
CA LEU A 112 -4.60 2.39 -7.05
C LEU A 112 -3.53 2.12 -5.99
N GLU A 113 -2.80 1.02 -6.15
CA GLU A 113 -1.59 0.71 -5.40
C GLU A 113 -0.38 0.85 -6.32
N ILE A 114 0.63 1.58 -5.88
CA ILE A 114 1.82 1.91 -6.67
C ILE A 114 3.05 1.28 -6.04
N LYS A 115 3.84 0.60 -6.84
CA LYS A 115 5.16 0.10 -6.46
C LYS A 115 6.21 0.66 -7.42
N CYS A 116 7.26 1.23 -6.85
CA CYS A 116 8.38 1.80 -7.61
C CYS A 116 9.68 1.07 -7.24
N PRO A 117 9.91 -0.14 -7.76
CA PRO A 117 11.12 -0.87 -7.47
C PRO A 117 12.34 -0.18 -8.07
N ILE A 118 13.49 -0.27 -7.39
CA ILE A 118 14.77 0.22 -7.94
C ILE A 118 15.18 -0.61 -9.15
N SER A 119 14.91 -1.91 -9.11
CA SER A 119 15.27 -2.86 -10.15
C SER A 119 14.27 -4.00 -10.25
N TYR A 120 14.09 -4.54 -11.45
CA TYR A 120 13.28 -5.74 -11.69
C TYR A 120 14.06 -7.07 -11.52
N ASN A 121 15.30 -7.01 -11.04
CA ASN A 121 16.18 -8.19 -10.96
C ASN A 121 15.82 -9.15 -9.81
N SER A 122 14.95 -8.77 -8.88
CA SER A 122 14.46 -9.71 -7.87
C SER A 122 13.49 -10.75 -8.50
N PRO A 123 13.41 -11.98 -7.96
CA PRO A 123 12.49 -13.00 -8.48
C PRO A 123 11.02 -12.53 -8.52
N SER A 124 10.57 -11.78 -7.52
CA SER A 124 9.20 -11.27 -7.45
C SER A 124 8.88 -10.30 -8.58
N TRP A 125 9.79 -9.37 -8.87
CA TRP A 125 9.55 -8.38 -9.93
C TRP A 125 9.78 -8.95 -11.32
N SER A 126 10.76 -9.82 -11.52
CA SER A 126 10.92 -10.51 -12.79
C SER A 126 9.72 -11.40 -13.13
N ASN A 127 9.13 -12.07 -12.15
CA ASN A 127 7.93 -12.85 -12.32
C ASN A 127 6.70 -11.98 -12.65
N PHE A 128 6.57 -10.81 -12.02
CA PHE A 128 5.54 -9.85 -12.37
C PHE A 128 5.66 -9.41 -13.84
N VAL A 129 6.87 -9.04 -14.30
CA VAL A 129 7.10 -8.56 -15.67
C VAL A 129 6.84 -9.68 -16.71
N LEU A 130 7.26 -10.90 -16.40
CA LEU A 130 7.16 -12.02 -17.35
C LEU A 130 5.76 -12.66 -17.38
N ASN A 131 5.10 -12.76 -16.24
CA ASN A 131 3.89 -13.57 -16.06
C ASN A 131 2.67 -12.76 -15.58
N ASN A 132 2.79 -11.46 -15.34
CA ASN A 132 1.77 -10.62 -14.69
C ASN A 132 1.33 -11.14 -13.29
N GLU A 133 2.24 -11.78 -12.58
CA GLU A 133 1.95 -12.32 -11.25
C GLU A 133 2.30 -11.28 -10.18
N ILE A 134 1.29 -10.77 -9.49
CA ILE A 134 1.48 -9.90 -8.32
C ILE A 134 2.03 -10.74 -7.17
N PRO A 135 3.15 -10.34 -6.53
CA PRO A 135 3.64 -11.04 -5.34
C PRO A 135 2.54 -11.19 -4.28
N MET A 136 2.40 -12.39 -3.71
CA MET A 136 1.29 -12.72 -2.82
C MET A 136 1.20 -11.78 -1.61
N TYR A 137 2.33 -11.31 -1.10
CA TYR A 137 2.33 -10.35 0.03
C TYR A 137 1.79 -8.96 -0.37
N TYR A 138 1.92 -8.53 -1.61
CA TYR A 138 1.26 -7.32 -2.11
C TYR A 138 -0.21 -7.58 -2.46
N TYR A 139 -0.53 -8.75 -2.96
CA TYR A 139 -1.91 -9.15 -3.18
C TYR A 139 -2.74 -9.10 -1.88
N ALA A 140 -2.19 -9.64 -0.78
CA ALA A 140 -2.82 -9.57 0.54
C ALA A 140 -3.02 -8.11 1.01
N GLN A 141 -2.05 -7.24 0.78
CA GLN A 141 -2.17 -5.80 1.07
C GLN A 141 -3.34 -5.17 0.32
N VAL A 142 -3.44 -5.43 -0.98
CA VAL A 142 -4.50 -4.86 -1.84
C VAL A 142 -5.88 -5.36 -1.42
N GLN A 143 -6.02 -6.64 -1.04
CA GLN A 143 -7.29 -7.16 -0.51
C GLN A 143 -7.71 -6.45 0.78
N ALA A 144 -6.77 -6.18 1.68
CA ALA A 144 -7.05 -5.40 2.89
C ALA A 144 -7.42 -3.94 2.59
N GLN A 145 -6.81 -3.34 1.58
CA GLN A 145 -7.15 -1.99 1.11
C GLN A 145 -8.58 -1.93 0.54
N LEU A 146 -8.97 -2.90 -0.28
CA LEU A 146 -10.34 -3.03 -0.81
C LEU A 146 -11.36 -3.17 0.33
N PHE A 147 -11.05 -3.99 1.33
CA PHE A 147 -11.90 -4.16 2.51
C PHE A 147 -12.09 -2.85 3.28
N CYS A 148 -11.00 -2.13 3.58
CA CYS A 148 -11.06 -0.88 4.36
C CYS A 148 -11.77 0.25 3.61
N SER A 149 -11.62 0.32 2.30
CA SER A 149 -12.19 1.40 1.48
C SER A 149 -13.59 1.11 0.97
N ASP A 150 -14.12 -0.10 1.17
CA ASP A 150 -15.38 -0.57 0.56
C ASP A 150 -15.40 -0.39 -0.97
N THR A 151 -14.25 -0.59 -1.62
CA THR A 151 -14.13 -0.54 -3.07
C THR A 151 -14.05 -1.94 -3.67
N GLU A 152 -14.42 -2.07 -4.94
CA GLU A 152 -14.55 -3.37 -5.61
C GLU A 152 -13.38 -3.69 -6.54
N LYS A 153 -12.63 -2.68 -6.94
CA LYS A 153 -11.62 -2.79 -7.99
C LYS A 153 -10.31 -2.14 -7.55
N ALA A 154 -9.21 -2.82 -7.83
CA ALA A 154 -7.88 -2.29 -7.61
C ALA A 154 -7.06 -2.30 -8.90
N PHE A 155 -6.30 -1.24 -9.12
CA PHE A 155 -5.21 -1.20 -10.08
C PHE A 155 -3.89 -1.34 -9.33
N PHE A 156 -3.02 -2.20 -9.83
CA PHE A 156 -1.68 -2.40 -9.29
C PHE A 156 -0.67 -1.91 -10.32
N LEU A 157 -0.05 -0.77 -10.04
CA LEU A 157 0.92 -0.14 -10.92
C LEU A 157 2.34 -0.41 -10.44
N VAL A 158 3.15 -0.97 -11.32
CA VAL A 158 4.61 -1.04 -11.11
C VAL A 158 5.26 -0.02 -12.04
N TYR A 159 5.91 0.97 -11.45
CA TYR A 159 6.45 2.12 -12.15
C TYR A 159 7.96 2.23 -11.95
N GLN A 160 8.69 2.38 -13.03
CA GLN A 160 10.14 2.59 -13.00
C GLN A 160 10.53 3.64 -14.04
N THR A 161 11.37 4.58 -13.63
CA THR A 161 11.99 5.51 -14.58
C THR A 161 13.32 4.96 -15.07
N PHE A 162 13.54 5.02 -16.37
CA PHE A 162 14.87 4.77 -16.92
C PHE A 162 15.76 5.96 -16.57
N GLN A 163 16.74 5.76 -15.71
CA GLN A 163 17.85 6.70 -15.65
C GLN A 163 18.62 6.50 -16.96
N SER A 164 18.55 7.49 -17.85
CA SER A 164 19.50 7.56 -18.96
C SER A 164 20.88 7.65 -18.31
N SER A 165 21.70 6.63 -18.49
CA SER A 165 23.12 6.72 -18.22
C SER A 165 23.66 7.82 -19.11
N LYS A 166 23.79 9.03 -18.57
CA LYS A 166 24.67 10.02 -19.17
C LYS A 166 26.07 9.43 -19.03
N GLY A 167 26.54 8.89 -20.13
CA GLY A 167 27.92 8.56 -20.31
C GLY A 167 28.87 9.76 -20.11
#